data_e5ccf0f9f7b0d3a0e39fd756f7c320ad
#
_entry.id   e5ccf0f9f7b0d3a0e39fd756f7c320ad
#
_cell.length_a   1.000
_cell.length_b   1.000
_cell.length_c   1.000
_cell.angle_alpha   90.00
_cell.angle_beta   90.00
_cell.angle_gamma   90.00
#
_symmetry.space_group_name_H-M   'P 1'
#
loop_
_entity.id
_entity.type
_entity.pdbx_description
1 polymer ?
#
loop_
_entity_poly.entity_id
_entity_poly.type
_entity_poly.pdbx_seq_one_letter_code
_entity_poly.pdbx_strand_id
1 'polypeptide(L)'
;DAEAMYANMDDINEQLKKSFGRLHDWLLSGDYLLYPADKTAKEDVLAPIIAYGKACSAASALLTDLDWRPARLPKLSPAQLQDLHGGLWELWRGEPEVVDGVHARNPALDVRDRPVAIDFGTSSTVVAYDDHGSKKLLRVGVRDFDAPIRAADFENPTALEFVDLPALLAVWQSEAYRPMLNWDDLRCAHEALDHYRSNEGDATLASSILLKIKQWALREAHDHRVCISDQILGTVHTLPPLTLRNPVKGALIQVGADDPLDPVELYAWFLGMVINWRRHGLHLKYYMSFPVDYPREVKDKILAAFRRGLQRSLPAPLVAQREYLERFAVEERASEPAAYAACAMPTLGLSPTDRKSVV
;
A
#
# COMPACT_ATOMS: atom_id res chain seq x y z
N ASP A 1 -4.11 6.83 -25.65
CA ASP A 1 -4.50 6.74 -27.05
C ASP A 1 -6.03 6.58 -27.09
N ALA A 2 -6.74 7.58 -27.65
CA ALA A 2 -8.21 7.59 -27.66
C ALA A 2 -8.78 6.38 -28.43
N GLU A 3 -8.12 5.91 -29.47
CA GLU A 3 -8.57 4.74 -30.26
C GLU A 3 -8.50 3.43 -29.44
N ALA A 4 -7.46 3.25 -28.59
CA ALA A 4 -7.36 2.09 -27.71
C ALA A 4 -8.42 2.13 -26.60
N MET A 5 -8.80 3.32 -26.13
CA MET A 5 -9.88 3.51 -25.16
C MET A 5 -11.24 3.21 -25.78
N TYR A 6 -11.49 3.61 -27.03
CA TYR A 6 -12.74 3.29 -27.72
C TYR A 6 -12.86 1.81 -28.07
N ALA A 7 -11.77 1.15 -28.50
CA ALA A 7 -11.77 -0.29 -28.75
C ALA A 7 -12.06 -1.10 -27.49
N ASN A 8 -11.55 -0.65 -26.35
CA ASN A 8 -11.83 -1.29 -25.05
C ASN A 8 -13.27 -1.05 -24.58
N MET A 9 -13.87 0.10 -24.90
CA MET A 9 -15.28 0.37 -24.64
C MET A 9 -16.21 -0.50 -25.49
N ASP A 10 -15.86 -0.77 -26.72
CA ASP A 10 -16.66 -1.64 -27.60
C ASP A 10 -16.64 -3.10 -27.11
N ASP A 11 -15.50 -3.59 -26.65
CA ASP A 11 -15.39 -4.93 -26.05
C ASP A 11 -16.18 -5.03 -24.73
N ILE A 12 -16.12 -4.01 -23.87
CA ILE A 12 -16.92 -3.91 -22.66
C ILE A 12 -18.41 -3.88 -22.98
N ASN A 13 -18.82 -3.12 -23.99
CA ASN A 13 -20.20 -3.05 -24.44
C ASN A 13 -20.71 -4.39 -24.98
N GLU A 14 -19.91 -5.11 -25.74
CA GLU A 14 -20.26 -6.45 -26.23
C GLU A 14 -20.36 -7.47 -25.08
N GLN A 15 -19.49 -7.39 -24.10
CA GLN A 15 -19.55 -8.22 -22.90
C GLN A 15 -20.78 -7.89 -22.04
N LEU A 16 -21.10 -6.60 -21.88
CA LEU A 16 -22.31 -6.16 -21.20
C LEU A 16 -23.56 -6.64 -21.95
N LYS A 17 -23.58 -6.55 -23.28
CA LYS A 17 -24.68 -7.01 -24.12
C LYS A 17 -24.91 -8.52 -24.01
N LYS A 18 -23.82 -9.29 -24.02
CA LYS A 18 -23.84 -10.75 -23.78
C LYS A 18 -24.36 -11.12 -22.39
N SER A 19 -23.93 -10.38 -21.38
CA SER A 19 -24.19 -10.70 -19.97
C SER A 19 -25.56 -10.19 -19.50
N PHE A 20 -26.04 -9.09 -20.05
CA PHE A 20 -27.21 -8.35 -19.54
C PHE A 20 -28.33 -8.15 -20.58
N GLY A 21 -28.17 -8.63 -21.81
CA GLY A 21 -29.25 -8.64 -22.82
C GLY A 21 -30.04 -7.31 -22.93
N ARG A 22 -31.34 -7.35 -22.63
CA ARG A 22 -32.25 -6.17 -22.71
C ARG A 22 -31.81 -4.98 -21.83
N LEU A 23 -31.07 -5.17 -20.77
CA LEU A 23 -30.60 -4.07 -19.94
C LEU A 23 -29.56 -3.22 -20.65
N HIS A 24 -28.66 -3.84 -21.38
CA HIS A 24 -27.66 -3.13 -22.16
C HIS A 24 -28.31 -2.25 -23.20
N ASP A 25 -29.28 -2.81 -23.95
CA ASP A 25 -30.03 -2.06 -24.97
C ASP A 25 -30.85 -0.92 -24.35
N TRP A 26 -31.44 -1.13 -23.18
CA TRP A 26 -32.16 -0.11 -22.43
C TRP A 26 -31.28 1.02 -21.92
N LEU A 27 -30.08 0.70 -21.40
CA LEU A 27 -29.09 1.71 -20.97
C LEU A 27 -28.58 2.54 -22.16
N LEU A 28 -28.33 1.91 -23.30
CA LEU A 28 -27.88 2.61 -24.51
C LEU A 28 -28.95 3.46 -25.16
N SER A 29 -30.23 3.11 -25.03
CA SER A 29 -31.34 3.91 -25.56
C SER A 29 -31.54 5.23 -24.83
N GLY A 30 -30.96 5.39 -23.63
CA GLY A 30 -31.20 6.54 -22.77
C GLY A 30 -32.56 6.52 -22.06
N ASP A 31 -33.34 5.45 -22.25
CA ASP A 31 -34.69 5.28 -21.68
C ASP A 31 -34.64 4.81 -20.19
N TYR A 32 -33.49 4.85 -19.57
CA TYR A 32 -33.31 4.45 -18.16
C TYR A 32 -34.14 5.31 -17.18
N LEU A 33 -34.67 6.43 -17.62
CA LEU A 33 -35.60 7.25 -16.84
C LEU A 33 -37.05 6.74 -16.94
N LEU A 34 -37.35 5.87 -17.91
CA LEU A 34 -38.67 5.29 -18.13
C LEU A 34 -38.68 3.87 -17.59
N TYR A 35 -39.11 3.69 -16.36
CA TYR A 35 -39.30 2.37 -15.78
C TYR A 35 -40.24 1.50 -16.65
N PRO A 36 -39.89 0.22 -16.92
CA PRO A 36 -40.82 -0.67 -17.60
C PRO A 36 -42.17 -0.70 -16.85
N ALA A 37 -43.23 -0.49 -17.56
CA ALA A 37 -44.59 -0.52 -16.98
C ALA A 37 -44.99 -1.94 -16.53
N ASP A 38 -44.39 -2.96 -17.13
CA ASP A 38 -44.66 -4.37 -16.83
C ASP A 38 -43.79 -4.84 -15.63
N LYS A 39 -44.47 -5.29 -14.57
CA LYS A 39 -43.88 -5.75 -13.33
C LYS A 39 -43.03 -7.02 -13.51
N THR A 40 -43.44 -7.91 -14.42
CA THR A 40 -42.74 -9.17 -14.72
C THR A 40 -41.43 -8.92 -15.44
N ALA A 41 -41.40 -7.97 -16.36
CA ALA A 41 -40.16 -7.55 -17.02
C ALA A 41 -39.16 -6.87 -16.06
N LYS A 42 -39.66 -6.24 -14.98
CA LYS A 42 -38.81 -5.68 -13.92
C LYS A 42 -38.10 -6.75 -13.11
N GLU A 43 -38.81 -7.81 -12.72
CA GLU A 43 -38.26 -8.89 -11.89
C GLU A 43 -37.22 -9.68 -12.67
N ASP A 44 -37.47 -9.99 -13.93
CA ASP A 44 -36.55 -10.73 -14.80
C ASP A 44 -35.25 -9.96 -15.12
N VAL A 45 -35.32 -8.63 -15.20
CA VAL A 45 -34.16 -7.78 -15.51
C VAL A 45 -33.45 -7.31 -14.23
N LEU A 46 -34.22 -6.93 -13.21
CA LEU A 46 -33.65 -6.32 -12.00
C LEU A 46 -33.04 -7.33 -11.02
N ALA A 47 -33.59 -8.55 -10.93
CA ALA A 47 -33.10 -9.54 -9.98
C ALA A 47 -31.63 -9.94 -10.23
N PRO A 48 -31.20 -10.25 -11.47
CA PRO A 48 -29.78 -10.51 -11.77
C PRO A 48 -28.88 -9.31 -11.53
N ILE A 49 -29.38 -8.08 -11.82
CA ILE A 49 -28.64 -6.84 -11.61
C ILE A 49 -28.43 -6.58 -10.13
N ILE A 50 -29.50 -6.74 -9.33
CA ILE A 50 -29.43 -6.55 -7.89
C ILE A 50 -28.49 -7.59 -7.27
N ALA A 51 -28.58 -8.85 -7.71
CA ALA A 51 -27.69 -9.92 -7.25
C ALA A 51 -26.22 -9.63 -7.61
N TYR A 52 -25.96 -9.23 -8.87
CA TYR A 52 -24.64 -8.84 -9.32
C TYR A 52 -24.16 -7.58 -8.60
N GLY A 53 -25.01 -6.56 -8.46
CA GLY A 53 -24.72 -5.33 -7.74
C GLY A 53 -24.38 -5.58 -6.26
N LYS A 54 -25.10 -6.48 -5.59
CA LYS A 54 -24.80 -6.88 -4.22
C LYS A 54 -23.46 -7.61 -4.12
N ALA A 55 -23.18 -8.55 -5.02
CA ALA A 55 -21.90 -9.26 -5.06
C ALA A 55 -20.74 -8.30 -5.36
N CYS A 56 -20.91 -7.39 -6.34
CA CYS A 56 -19.94 -6.37 -6.65
C CYS A 56 -19.73 -5.37 -5.50
N SER A 57 -20.82 -4.99 -4.81
CA SER A 57 -20.77 -4.07 -3.68
C SER A 57 -20.03 -4.68 -2.48
N ALA A 58 -20.34 -5.93 -2.14
CA ALA A 58 -19.65 -6.64 -1.06
C ALA A 58 -18.17 -6.83 -1.40
N ALA A 59 -17.86 -7.31 -2.61
CA ALA A 59 -16.48 -7.47 -3.07
C ALA A 59 -15.75 -6.12 -3.17
N SER A 60 -16.42 -5.07 -3.63
CA SER A 60 -15.86 -3.73 -3.72
C SER A 60 -15.60 -3.12 -2.35
N ALA A 61 -16.48 -3.33 -1.37
CA ALA A 61 -16.27 -2.87 0.00
C ALA A 61 -15.04 -3.53 0.62
N LEU A 62 -14.94 -4.87 0.54
CA LEU A 62 -13.78 -5.60 1.05
C LEU A 62 -12.48 -5.17 0.38
N LEU A 63 -12.46 -5.04 -0.95
CA LEU A 63 -11.29 -4.60 -1.69
C LEU A 63 -10.90 -3.15 -1.36
N THR A 64 -11.90 -2.28 -1.27
CA THR A 64 -11.68 -0.87 -0.99
C THR A 64 -11.08 -0.70 0.38
N ASP A 65 -11.57 -1.46 1.35
CA ASP A 65 -11.18 -1.31 2.74
C ASP A 65 -9.87 -2.03 3.08
N LEU A 66 -9.52 -3.10 2.37
CA LEU A 66 -8.37 -3.93 2.71
C LEU A 66 -7.17 -3.75 1.78
N ASP A 67 -7.38 -3.92 0.49
CA ASP A 67 -6.28 -3.91 -0.48
C ASP A 67 -6.23 -2.65 -1.34
N TRP A 68 -7.39 -2.07 -1.61
CA TRP A 68 -7.52 -1.00 -2.58
C TRP A 68 -7.23 0.39 -2.02
N ARG A 69 -7.87 0.75 -0.90
CA ARG A 69 -7.84 2.14 -0.41
C ARG A 69 -6.44 2.64 -0.08
N PRO A 70 -5.66 1.98 0.78
CA PRO A 70 -4.37 2.52 1.19
C PRO A 70 -3.31 2.45 0.10
N ALA A 71 -3.31 1.39 -0.71
CA ALA A 71 -2.24 1.15 -1.69
C ALA A 71 -2.61 1.56 -3.11
N ARG A 72 -3.84 1.99 -3.37
CA ARG A 72 -4.37 2.25 -4.71
C ARG A 72 -4.10 1.10 -5.69
N LEU A 73 -4.16 -0.10 -5.18
CA LEU A 73 -3.94 -1.30 -5.98
C LEU A 73 -5.13 -1.56 -6.93
N PRO A 74 -4.91 -2.22 -8.08
CA PRO A 74 -5.99 -2.54 -9.00
C PRO A 74 -7.07 -3.37 -8.32
N LYS A 75 -8.33 -3.02 -8.52
CA LYS A 75 -9.46 -3.82 -8.04
C LYS A 75 -9.41 -5.22 -8.62
N LEU A 76 -9.64 -6.22 -7.78
CA LEU A 76 -9.88 -7.57 -8.24
C LEU A 76 -11.30 -7.67 -8.82
N SER A 77 -11.49 -8.43 -9.88
CA SER A 77 -12.81 -8.73 -10.39
C SER A 77 -13.55 -9.70 -9.47
N PRO A 78 -14.90 -9.73 -9.48
CA PRO A 78 -15.66 -10.73 -8.74
C PRO A 78 -15.24 -12.16 -9.03
N ALA A 79 -14.88 -12.50 -10.27
CA ALA A 79 -14.38 -13.82 -10.64
C ALA A 79 -13.04 -14.15 -9.96
N GLN A 80 -12.15 -13.17 -9.82
CA GLN A 80 -10.87 -13.35 -9.10
C GLN A 80 -11.07 -13.54 -7.59
N LEU A 81 -12.10 -12.94 -7.00
CA LEU A 81 -12.45 -13.11 -5.59
C LEU A 81 -13.13 -14.45 -5.31
N GLN A 82 -13.85 -14.98 -6.28
CA GLN A 82 -14.51 -16.29 -6.21
C GLN A 82 -13.61 -17.45 -6.61
N ASP A 83 -12.41 -17.20 -7.12
CA ASP A 83 -11.44 -18.24 -7.42
C ASP A 83 -10.94 -18.87 -6.12
N LEU A 84 -10.97 -20.21 -6.04
CA LEU A 84 -10.48 -21.00 -4.91
C LEU A 84 -9.01 -20.72 -4.59
N HIS A 85 -8.21 -20.36 -5.60
CA HIS A 85 -6.82 -19.94 -5.45
C HIS A 85 -6.67 -18.45 -5.20
N GLY A 86 -7.80 -17.71 -5.20
CA GLY A 86 -7.92 -16.28 -4.91
C GLY A 86 -8.40 -16.02 -3.48
N GLY A 87 -9.22 -14.98 -3.30
CA GLY A 87 -9.84 -14.62 -2.04
C GLY A 87 -9.02 -13.64 -1.21
N LEU A 88 -9.50 -13.36 0.00
CA LEU A 88 -8.93 -12.37 0.93
C LEU A 88 -8.39 -13.03 2.19
N TRP A 89 -7.22 -12.60 2.63
CA TRP A 89 -6.57 -13.08 3.85
C TRP A 89 -7.35 -12.69 5.12
N GLU A 90 -7.98 -11.55 5.10
CA GLU A 90 -8.72 -10.99 6.22
C GLU A 90 -9.96 -11.80 6.60
N LEU A 91 -10.50 -12.56 5.64
CA LEU A 91 -11.64 -13.45 5.87
C LEU A 91 -11.24 -14.79 6.49
N TRP A 92 -9.94 -15.14 6.52
CA TRP A 92 -9.49 -16.42 7.04
C TRP A 92 -9.74 -16.57 8.54
N ARG A 93 -10.44 -17.65 8.92
CA ARG A 93 -10.78 -17.99 10.31
C ARG A 93 -10.26 -19.37 10.75
N GLY A 94 -9.34 -19.94 9.97
CA GLY A 94 -8.74 -21.25 10.25
C GLY A 94 -9.14 -22.35 9.27
N GLU A 95 -10.22 -22.17 8.56
CA GLU A 95 -10.74 -23.10 7.56
C GLU A 95 -11.21 -22.37 6.28
N PRO A 96 -11.26 -23.05 5.13
CA PRO A 96 -11.80 -22.49 3.90
C PRO A 96 -13.28 -22.14 4.06
N GLU A 97 -13.63 -20.91 3.77
CA GLU A 97 -14.98 -20.39 3.86
C GLU A 97 -15.27 -19.47 2.68
N VAL A 98 -16.56 -19.28 2.35
CA VAL A 98 -17.02 -18.26 1.40
C VAL A 98 -17.92 -17.29 2.14
N VAL A 99 -17.48 -16.06 2.26
CA VAL A 99 -18.21 -14.98 2.92
C VAL A 99 -18.66 -13.99 1.85
N ASP A 100 -19.96 -13.80 1.71
CA ASP A 100 -20.57 -12.89 0.71
C ASP A 100 -20.03 -13.10 -0.72
N GLY A 101 -19.78 -14.37 -1.09
CA GLY A 101 -19.27 -14.73 -2.41
C GLY A 101 -17.77 -14.57 -2.59
N VAL A 102 -17.03 -14.25 -1.53
CA VAL A 102 -15.57 -14.12 -1.54
C VAL A 102 -14.93 -15.25 -0.74
N HIS A 103 -13.94 -15.91 -1.32
CA HIS A 103 -13.20 -16.98 -0.63
C HIS A 103 -12.30 -16.42 0.46
N ALA A 104 -12.33 -17.05 1.63
CA ALA A 104 -11.34 -16.87 2.67
C ALA A 104 -10.05 -17.57 2.27
N ARG A 105 -8.95 -16.82 2.15
CA ARG A 105 -7.65 -17.36 1.76
C ARG A 105 -6.72 -17.48 2.96
N ASN A 106 -6.13 -18.65 3.11
CA ASN A 106 -5.11 -18.87 4.14
C ASN A 106 -3.84 -18.05 3.83
N PRO A 107 -3.51 -17.03 4.63
CA PRO A 107 -2.34 -16.20 4.38
C PRO A 107 -1.01 -16.96 4.49
N ALA A 108 -0.96 -18.07 5.22
CA ALA A 108 0.23 -18.91 5.34
C ALA A 108 0.71 -19.49 3.99
N LEU A 109 -0.21 -19.70 3.05
CA LEU A 109 0.12 -20.20 1.71
C LEU A 109 0.88 -19.18 0.85
N ASP A 110 0.79 -17.92 1.20
CA ASP A 110 1.41 -16.82 0.45
C ASP A 110 2.71 -16.30 1.06
N VAL A 111 3.14 -16.88 2.18
CA VAL A 111 4.39 -16.50 2.84
C VAL A 111 5.59 -16.78 1.94
N ARG A 112 6.45 -15.77 1.78
CA ARG A 112 7.69 -15.83 0.99
C ARG A 112 8.89 -15.80 1.91
N ASP A 113 9.80 -16.74 1.76
CA ASP A 113 11.02 -16.82 2.58
C ASP A 113 12.13 -15.85 2.13
N ARG A 114 11.97 -15.24 0.95
CA ARG A 114 12.96 -14.33 0.39
C ARG A 114 12.83 -12.93 0.99
N PRO A 115 13.96 -12.26 1.29
CA PRO A 115 13.93 -10.93 1.85
C PRO A 115 13.55 -9.88 0.79
N VAL A 116 12.99 -8.78 1.26
CA VAL A 116 12.79 -7.55 0.52
C VAL A 116 13.85 -6.55 0.97
N ALA A 117 14.48 -5.87 0.04
CA ALA A 117 15.41 -4.79 0.33
C ALA A 117 14.72 -3.44 0.20
N ILE A 118 14.93 -2.56 1.17
CA ILE A 118 14.38 -1.20 1.19
C ILE A 118 15.53 -0.22 1.37
N ASP A 119 15.72 0.62 0.37
CA ASP A 119 16.59 1.79 0.47
C ASP A 119 15.73 3.02 0.80
N PHE A 120 15.68 3.37 2.07
CA PHE A 120 14.91 4.51 2.57
C PHE A 120 15.73 5.79 2.40
N GLY A 121 15.63 6.40 1.22
CA GLY A 121 16.32 7.64 0.90
C GLY A 121 15.60 8.89 1.41
N THR A 122 16.28 10.04 1.28
CA THR A 122 15.72 11.34 1.67
C THR A 122 14.58 11.78 0.77
N SER A 123 14.76 11.68 -0.54
CA SER A 123 13.78 12.13 -1.54
C SER A 123 12.90 11.00 -2.04
N SER A 124 13.46 9.80 -2.12
CA SER A 124 12.75 8.62 -2.62
C SER A 124 13.19 7.36 -1.87
N THR A 125 12.31 6.38 -1.89
CA THR A 125 12.54 5.03 -1.38
C THR A 125 12.52 4.05 -2.52
N VAL A 126 13.53 3.19 -2.60
CA VAL A 126 13.57 2.10 -3.58
C VAL A 126 13.30 0.77 -2.86
N VAL A 127 12.40 -0.01 -3.42
CA VAL A 127 12.04 -1.33 -2.91
C VAL A 127 12.40 -2.38 -3.95
N ALA A 128 13.22 -3.36 -3.55
CA ALA A 128 13.64 -4.46 -4.42
C ALA A 128 13.29 -5.81 -3.78
N TYR A 129 12.83 -6.75 -4.59
CA TYR A 129 12.54 -8.11 -4.16
C TYR A 129 13.04 -9.14 -5.17
N ASP A 130 13.13 -10.39 -4.73
CA ASP A 130 13.52 -11.50 -5.57
C ASP A 130 12.27 -12.26 -6.04
N ASP A 131 12.06 -12.27 -7.35
CA ASP A 131 11.00 -13.03 -8.00
C ASP A 131 11.62 -14.21 -8.77
N HIS A 132 11.64 -15.38 -8.13
CA HIS A 132 12.19 -16.62 -8.70
C HIS A 132 13.63 -16.49 -9.26
N GLY A 133 14.49 -15.74 -8.56
CA GLY A 133 15.89 -15.49 -8.97
C GLY A 133 16.09 -14.22 -9.82
N SER A 134 15.01 -13.61 -10.27
CA SER A 134 15.04 -12.30 -10.93
C SER A 134 14.85 -11.18 -9.92
N LYS A 135 15.74 -10.18 -9.92
CA LYS A 135 15.59 -8.99 -9.09
C LYS A 135 14.62 -8.03 -9.74
N LYS A 136 13.60 -7.64 -8.98
CA LYS A 136 12.57 -6.71 -9.42
C LYS A 136 12.48 -5.53 -8.47
N LEU A 137 12.15 -4.37 -9.03
CA LEU A 137 11.81 -3.17 -8.28
C LEU A 137 10.30 -3.05 -8.15
N LEU A 138 9.84 -2.40 -7.09
CA LEU A 138 8.43 -2.18 -6.80
C LEU A 138 8.08 -0.69 -6.95
N ARG A 139 6.99 -0.43 -7.67
CA ARG A 139 6.36 0.89 -7.72
C ARG A 139 5.36 1.02 -6.57
N VAL A 140 5.42 2.10 -5.82
CA VAL A 140 4.56 2.35 -4.66
C VAL A 140 3.80 3.66 -4.84
N GLY A 141 2.48 3.63 -4.65
CA GLY A 141 1.61 4.80 -4.77
C GLY A 141 1.47 5.34 -6.20
N VAL A 142 1.71 4.53 -7.21
CA VAL A 142 1.42 4.86 -8.61
C VAL A 142 -0.06 4.60 -8.86
N ARG A 143 -0.77 5.59 -9.38
CA ARG A 143 -2.21 5.52 -9.65
C ARG A 143 -2.56 4.71 -10.88
N ASP A 144 -1.83 4.97 -11.95
CA ASP A 144 -2.08 4.39 -13.24
C ASP A 144 -1.13 3.22 -13.48
N PHE A 145 -1.65 2.00 -13.30
CA PHE A 145 -0.89 0.77 -13.53
C PHE A 145 -0.83 0.38 -15.00
N ASP A 146 -1.69 0.96 -15.84
CA ASP A 146 -1.74 0.69 -17.27
C ASP A 146 -0.83 1.63 -18.07
N ALA A 147 -0.41 2.75 -17.47
CA ALA A 147 0.56 3.65 -18.08
C ALA A 147 1.91 2.96 -18.32
N PRO A 148 2.65 3.35 -19.38
CA PRO A 148 3.98 2.84 -19.65
C PRO A 148 4.91 3.02 -18.46
N ILE A 149 5.61 1.94 -18.08
CA ILE A 149 6.52 1.92 -16.94
C ILE A 149 7.76 2.76 -17.26
N ARG A 150 8.08 3.73 -16.41
CA ARG A 150 9.28 4.56 -16.47
C ARG A 150 10.23 4.20 -15.34
N ALA A 151 11.52 4.42 -15.54
CA ALA A 151 12.53 4.18 -14.48
C ALA A 151 12.23 4.97 -13.20
N ALA A 152 11.77 6.24 -13.33
CA ALA A 152 11.41 7.10 -12.21
C ALA A 152 10.22 6.57 -11.37
N ASP A 153 9.38 5.71 -11.92
CA ASP A 153 8.22 5.15 -11.18
C ASP A 153 8.67 4.21 -10.05
N PHE A 154 9.92 3.74 -10.06
CA PHE A 154 10.50 2.92 -9.00
C PHE A 154 11.23 3.74 -7.92
N GLU A 155 11.41 5.03 -8.14
CA GLU A 155 11.92 5.98 -7.16
C GLU A 155 10.72 6.54 -6.37
N ASN A 156 10.20 5.74 -5.43
CA ASN A 156 8.97 6.06 -4.71
C ASN A 156 9.19 7.27 -3.79
N PRO A 157 8.50 8.41 -3.99
CA PRO A 157 8.71 9.61 -3.18
C PRO A 157 8.52 9.34 -1.69
N THR A 158 9.43 9.86 -0.86
CA THR A 158 9.35 9.77 0.60
C THR A 158 8.44 10.89 1.09
N ALA A 159 7.12 10.74 0.87
CA ALA A 159 6.12 11.77 1.08
C ALA A 159 4.81 11.19 1.66
N LEU A 160 4.19 11.96 2.54
CA LEU A 160 2.84 11.74 3.09
C LEU A 160 2.04 13.03 3.00
N GLU A 161 0.80 12.94 2.55
CA GLU A 161 -0.16 14.04 2.54
C GLU A 161 -1.34 13.69 3.45
N PHE A 162 -1.59 14.53 4.44
CA PHE A 162 -2.64 14.34 5.44
C PHE A 162 -3.88 15.14 5.04
N VAL A 163 -4.93 14.46 4.60
CA VAL A 163 -6.18 15.08 4.15
C VAL A 163 -7.16 15.20 5.31
N ASP A 164 -7.46 14.10 5.98
CA ASP A 164 -8.28 14.05 7.21
C ASP A 164 -7.51 13.34 8.32
N LEU A 165 -6.78 14.12 9.10
CA LEU A 165 -5.95 13.57 10.17
C LEU A 165 -6.77 12.97 11.32
N PRO A 166 -7.87 13.56 11.78
CA PRO A 166 -8.74 12.93 12.79
C PRO A 166 -9.30 11.59 12.35
N ALA A 167 -9.82 11.47 11.13
CA ALA A 167 -10.33 10.22 10.58
C ALA A 167 -9.23 9.17 10.47
N LEU A 168 -8.05 9.55 9.97
CA LEU A 168 -6.87 8.69 9.92
C LEU A 168 -6.49 8.17 11.31
N LEU A 169 -6.39 9.05 12.31
CA LEU A 169 -6.01 8.67 13.67
C LEU A 169 -7.01 7.72 14.31
N ALA A 170 -8.32 7.94 14.10
CA ALA A 170 -9.37 7.08 14.64
C ALA A 170 -9.19 5.61 14.22
N VAL A 171 -8.85 5.36 12.95
CA VAL A 171 -8.58 4.00 12.45
C VAL A 171 -7.19 3.53 12.87
N TRP A 172 -6.16 4.37 12.71
CA TRP A 172 -4.77 4.04 13.01
C TRP A 172 -4.55 3.59 14.46
N GLN A 173 -5.24 4.20 15.40
CA GLN A 173 -5.15 3.92 16.82
C GLN A 173 -6.08 2.80 17.29
N SER A 174 -7.04 2.37 16.47
CA SER A 174 -7.98 1.28 16.82
C SER A 174 -7.60 -0.06 16.21
N GLU A 175 -6.93 -0.08 15.07
CA GLU A 175 -6.62 -1.29 14.32
C GLU A 175 -5.10 -1.53 14.26
N ALA A 176 -4.65 -2.60 14.92
CA ALA A 176 -3.22 -2.92 15.01
C ALA A 176 -2.65 -3.43 13.69
N TYR A 177 -3.41 -4.20 12.92
CA TYR A 177 -2.96 -4.89 11.72
C TYR A 177 -3.85 -4.56 10.52
N ARG A 178 -3.22 -4.16 9.42
CA ARG A 178 -3.87 -3.71 8.19
C ARG A 178 -5.01 -2.71 8.47
N PRO A 179 -4.74 -1.62 9.22
CA PRO A 179 -5.76 -0.62 9.51
C PRO A 179 -6.41 -0.13 8.22
N MET A 180 -7.76 -0.12 8.20
CA MET A 180 -8.56 0.21 7.03
C MET A 180 -8.61 1.72 6.78
N LEU A 181 -7.44 2.33 6.59
CA LEU A 181 -7.32 3.75 6.29
C LEU A 181 -7.98 4.08 4.95
N ASN A 182 -8.76 5.13 4.95
CA ASN A 182 -9.31 5.66 3.72
C ASN A 182 -8.22 6.38 2.93
N TRP A 183 -8.08 6.04 1.65
CA TRP A 183 -7.12 6.72 0.78
C TRP A 183 -7.42 8.21 0.61
N ASP A 184 -8.68 8.61 0.76
CA ASP A 184 -9.05 10.02 0.71
C ASP A 184 -8.63 10.79 1.97
N ASP A 185 -8.25 10.11 3.06
CA ASP A 185 -7.74 10.70 4.30
C ASP A 185 -6.21 10.81 4.31
N LEU A 186 -5.54 9.95 3.52
CA LEU A 186 -4.07 9.88 3.43
C LEU A 186 -3.63 9.57 2.00
N ARG A 187 -2.68 10.35 1.46
CA ARG A 187 -1.96 9.99 0.22
C ARG A 187 -0.49 9.77 0.52
N CYS A 188 0.12 8.83 -0.20
CA CYS A 188 1.52 8.46 0.01
C CYS A 188 2.28 8.40 -1.31
N ALA A 189 3.61 8.56 -1.22
CA ALA A 189 4.57 8.40 -2.30
C ALA A 189 4.20 9.20 -3.56
N HIS A 190 4.12 8.55 -4.73
CA HIS A 190 3.84 9.20 -6.01
C HIS A 190 2.52 9.98 -5.98
N GLU A 191 1.46 9.44 -5.39
CA GLU A 191 0.18 10.12 -5.37
C GLU A 191 0.22 11.42 -4.55
N ALA A 192 0.90 11.41 -3.42
CA ALA A 192 1.09 12.61 -2.61
C ALA A 192 1.91 13.68 -3.37
N LEU A 193 3.02 13.25 -3.99
CA LEU A 193 3.90 14.19 -4.69
C LEU A 193 3.27 14.73 -5.98
N ASP A 194 2.57 13.88 -6.73
CA ASP A 194 1.91 14.29 -7.98
C ASP A 194 0.73 15.22 -7.71
N HIS A 195 -0.03 14.97 -6.63
CA HIS A 195 -1.08 15.87 -6.18
C HIS A 195 -0.50 17.24 -5.78
N TYR A 196 0.57 17.25 -5.03
CA TYR A 196 1.27 18.49 -4.65
C TYR A 196 1.77 19.27 -5.86
N ARG A 197 2.40 18.62 -6.83
CA ARG A 197 2.91 19.24 -8.06
C ARG A 197 1.80 19.75 -8.98
N SER A 198 0.68 19.05 -9.03
CA SER A 198 -0.46 19.46 -9.85
C SER A 198 -1.24 20.64 -9.28
N ASN A 199 -1.00 21.00 -8.02
CA ASN A 199 -1.67 22.07 -7.30
C ASN A 199 -0.62 23.05 -6.67
N GLU A 200 0.42 23.36 -7.42
CA GLU A 200 1.45 24.31 -6.98
C GLU A 200 0.84 25.67 -6.61
N GLY A 201 1.17 26.16 -5.41
CA GLY A 201 0.64 27.42 -4.87
C GLY A 201 -0.55 27.26 -3.94
N ASP A 202 -1.11 26.06 -3.78
CA ASP A 202 -2.11 25.81 -2.73
C ASP A 202 -1.45 25.74 -1.36
N ALA A 203 -1.71 26.75 -0.54
CA ALA A 203 -1.14 26.88 0.80
C ALA A 203 -1.67 25.80 1.77
N THR A 204 -2.92 25.38 1.60
CA THR A 204 -3.53 24.31 2.40
C THR A 204 -2.81 22.99 2.15
N LEU A 205 -2.64 22.66 0.88
CA LEU A 205 -1.92 21.46 0.47
C LEU A 205 -0.45 21.50 0.92
N ALA A 206 0.22 22.64 0.73
CA ALA A 206 1.62 22.80 1.14
C ALA A 206 1.83 22.62 2.65
N SER A 207 0.83 22.97 3.47
CA SER A 207 0.87 22.81 4.93
C SER A 207 0.46 21.41 5.41
N SER A 208 -0.17 20.60 4.56
CA SER A 208 -0.65 19.24 4.89
C SER A 208 0.23 18.13 4.37
N ILE A 209 1.27 18.44 3.60
CA ILE A 209 2.20 17.45 3.05
C ILE A 209 3.53 17.44 3.80
N LEU A 210 3.96 16.25 4.21
CA LEU A 210 5.28 16.00 4.76
C LEU A 210 6.18 15.38 3.69
N LEU A 211 7.06 16.19 3.14
CA LEU A 211 8.08 15.74 2.19
C LEU A 211 9.37 15.36 2.91
N LYS A 212 10.14 14.44 2.33
CA LYS A 212 11.45 14.06 2.83
C LYS A 212 11.40 13.56 4.28
N ILE A 213 10.54 12.59 4.55
CA ILE A 213 10.26 12.04 5.89
C ILE A 213 11.56 11.64 6.64
N LYS A 214 12.58 11.15 5.95
CA LYS A 214 13.89 10.84 6.54
C LYS A 214 14.55 12.09 7.15
N GLN A 215 14.40 13.26 6.50
CA GLN A 215 14.92 14.52 7.06
C GLN A 215 14.12 15.01 8.27
N TRP A 216 12.80 14.74 8.28
CA TRP A 216 12.00 15.05 9.46
C TRP A 216 12.55 14.32 10.69
N ALA A 217 12.86 13.02 10.57
CA ALA A 217 13.45 12.24 11.65
C ALA A 217 14.81 12.81 12.16
N LEU A 218 15.62 13.39 11.25
CA LEU A 218 16.85 14.08 11.62
C LEU A 218 16.61 15.44 12.28
N ARG A 219 15.66 16.23 11.76
CA ARG A 219 15.33 17.54 12.33
C ARG A 219 14.80 17.43 13.74
N GLU A 220 14.00 16.44 13.96
CA GLU A 220 13.43 16.15 15.27
C GLU A 220 14.51 15.82 16.30
N ALA A 221 15.59 15.12 15.89
CA ALA A 221 16.76 14.90 16.73
C ALA A 221 17.51 16.19 17.13
N HIS A 222 17.25 17.30 16.41
CA HIS A 222 17.79 18.64 16.70
C HIS A 222 16.74 19.59 17.33
N ASP A 223 15.71 19.04 17.96
CA ASP A 223 14.65 19.76 18.67
C ASP A 223 13.79 20.70 17.76
N HIS A 224 13.74 20.40 16.47
CA HIS A 224 12.86 21.13 15.54
C HIS A 224 11.47 20.52 15.52
N ARG A 225 10.49 21.30 15.91
CA ARG A 225 9.07 20.92 15.83
C ARG A 225 8.59 20.98 14.39
N VAL A 226 7.89 19.95 13.95
CA VAL A 226 7.22 19.90 12.66
C VAL A 226 5.71 19.93 12.88
N CYS A 227 5.05 20.85 12.20
CA CYS A 227 3.60 20.96 12.23
C CYS A 227 3.05 20.60 10.86
N ILE A 228 1.90 19.96 10.85
CA ILE A 228 1.10 19.67 9.66
C ILE A 228 -0.32 20.21 9.88
N SER A 229 -0.95 20.67 8.82
CA SER A 229 -2.35 21.07 8.84
C SER A 229 -3.22 19.97 8.26
N ASP A 230 -4.37 19.77 8.86
CA ASP A 230 -5.42 18.95 8.28
C ASP A 230 -6.15 19.74 7.19
N GLN A 231 -6.44 19.12 6.04
CA GLN A 231 -7.07 19.84 4.91
C GLN A 231 -8.56 20.08 5.14
N ILE A 232 -9.24 19.20 5.87
CA ILE A 232 -10.68 19.27 6.08
C ILE A 232 -11.04 20.33 7.12
N LEU A 233 -10.38 20.31 8.27
CA LEU A 233 -10.67 21.22 9.38
C LEU A 233 -9.75 22.43 9.44
N GLY A 234 -8.63 22.40 8.72
CA GLY A 234 -7.59 23.45 8.79
C GLY A 234 -6.88 23.51 10.14
N THR A 235 -7.03 22.49 10.99
CA THR A 235 -6.38 22.43 12.30
C THR A 235 -4.91 22.08 12.16
N VAL A 236 -4.07 22.77 12.96
CA VAL A 236 -2.62 22.53 12.97
C VAL A 236 -2.26 21.53 14.05
N HIS A 237 -1.58 20.48 13.66
CA HIS A 237 -1.09 19.43 14.54
C HIS A 237 0.43 19.45 14.61
N THR A 238 0.97 19.49 15.81
CA THR A 238 2.42 19.26 16.00
C THR A 238 2.69 17.77 16.02
N LEU A 239 3.56 17.31 15.13
CA LEU A 239 3.98 15.92 15.12
C LEU A 239 4.77 15.61 16.41
N PRO A 240 4.46 14.48 17.07
CA PRO A 240 5.18 14.07 18.27
C PRO A 240 6.62 13.68 17.93
N PRO A 241 7.53 13.75 18.91
CA PRO A 241 8.89 13.29 18.74
C PRO A 241 8.97 11.83 18.31
N LEU A 242 9.93 11.53 17.43
CA LEU A 242 10.22 10.16 17.02
C LEU A 242 10.78 9.37 18.22
N THR A 243 10.04 8.39 18.68
CA THR A 243 10.39 7.58 19.85
C THR A 243 10.88 6.18 19.47
N LEU A 244 11.73 5.58 20.29
CA LEU A 244 12.19 4.21 20.10
C LEU A 244 11.10 3.24 20.57
N ARG A 245 10.24 2.79 19.65
CA ARG A 245 9.14 1.85 19.92
C ARG A 245 9.37 0.51 19.21
N ASN A 246 10.39 -0.22 19.61
CA ASN A 246 10.63 -1.55 19.06
C ASN A 246 9.49 -2.51 19.41
N PRO A 247 8.91 -3.21 18.43
CA PRO A 247 8.01 -4.30 18.74
C PRO A 247 8.76 -5.43 19.45
N VAL A 248 8.11 -6.06 20.42
CA VAL A 248 8.67 -7.24 21.09
C VAL A 248 8.62 -8.41 20.10
N LYS A 249 9.73 -9.10 19.93
CA LYS A 249 9.83 -10.24 19.02
C LYS A 249 8.85 -11.34 19.42
N GLY A 250 8.09 -11.82 18.46
CA GLY A 250 7.08 -12.86 18.68
C GLY A 250 5.81 -12.39 19.40
N ALA A 251 5.68 -11.08 19.70
CA ALA A 251 4.49 -10.52 20.33
C ALA A 251 3.66 -9.68 19.35
N LEU A 252 2.35 -9.64 19.59
CA LEU A 252 1.43 -8.80 18.85
C LEU A 252 1.65 -7.32 19.21
N ILE A 253 1.59 -6.47 18.20
CA ILE A 253 1.54 -5.02 18.39
C ILE A 253 0.18 -4.67 19.00
N GLN A 254 0.21 -3.87 20.06
CA GLN A 254 -0.97 -3.23 20.63
C GLN A 254 -0.98 -1.77 20.17
N VAL A 255 -2.17 -1.27 19.91
CA VAL A 255 -2.41 0.14 19.59
C VAL A 255 -3.48 0.71 20.52
N GLY A 256 -3.48 2.01 20.71
CA GLY A 256 -4.46 2.70 21.57
C GLY A 256 -4.52 4.19 21.26
N ALA A 257 -5.49 4.88 21.86
CA ALA A 257 -5.74 6.30 21.63
C ALA A 257 -4.54 7.21 21.98
N ASP A 258 -3.66 6.75 22.86
CA ASP A 258 -2.45 7.49 23.25
C ASP A 258 -1.22 7.19 22.36
N ASP A 259 -1.36 6.28 21.37
CA ASP A 259 -0.27 5.99 20.44
C ASP A 259 0.03 7.21 19.58
N PRO A 260 1.28 7.71 19.58
CA PRO A 260 1.64 8.85 18.79
C PRO A 260 1.62 8.51 17.31
N LEU A 261 1.23 9.49 16.48
CA LEU A 261 1.41 9.39 15.04
C LEU A 261 2.90 9.50 14.71
N ASP A 262 3.46 8.42 14.18
CA ASP A 262 4.82 8.36 13.68
C ASP A 262 4.79 8.29 12.15
N PRO A 263 5.20 9.37 11.43
CA PRO A 263 5.18 9.39 9.97
C PRO A 263 6.08 8.33 9.33
N VAL A 264 7.17 7.92 10.01
CA VAL A 264 8.04 6.85 9.50
C VAL A 264 7.37 5.50 9.62
N GLU A 265 6.69 5.23 10.73
CA GLU A 265 5.89 4.01 10.92
C GLU A 265 4.74 3.95 9.90
N LEU A 266 4.02 5.07 9.70
CA LEU A 266 2.92 5.17 8.74
C LEU A 266 3.40 4.94 7.30
N TYR A 267 4.51 5.55 6.91
CA TYR A 267 5.10 5.33 5.59
C TYR A 267 5.58 3.89 5.40
N ALA A 268 6.22 3.30 6.41
CA ALA A 268 6.66 1.91 6.39
C ALA A 268 5.48 0.94 6.29
N TRP A 269 4.37 1.22 7.00
CA TRP A 269 3.13 0.46 6.86
C TRP A 269 2.59 0.53 5.43
N PHE A 270 2.55 1.71 4.84
CA PHE A 270 2.10 1.90 3.46
C PHE A 270 2.96 1.10 2.47
N LEU A 271 4.29 1.17 2.59
CA LEU A 271 5.20 0.32 1.81
C LEU A 271 4.87 -1.17 2.00
N GLY A 272 4.67 -1.58 3.26
CA GLY A 272 4.32 -2.95 3.61
C GLY A 272 3.01 -3.41 3.00
N MET A 273 1.98 -2.56 2.95
CA MET A 273 0.69 -2.86 2.29
C MET A 273 0.85 -3.14 0.80
N VAL A 274 1.73 -2.41 0.11
CA VAL A 274 2.02 -2.63 -1.31
C VAL A 274 2.90 -3.86 -1.52
N ILE A 275 3.91 -4.06 -0.68
CA ILE A 275 4.81 -5.22 -0.74
C ILE A 275 4.03 -6.50 -0.45
N ASN A 276 3.26 -6.52 0.64
CA ASN A 276 2.47 -7.64 1.13
C ASN A 276 1.09 -7.69 0.46
N TRP A 277 1.08 -7.66 -0.84
CA TRP A 277 -0.11 -7.82 -1.63
C TRP A 277 -0.16 -9.22 -2.24
N ARG A 278 -1.36 -9.74 -2.45
CA ARG A 278 -1.59 -11.12 -2.90
C ARG A 278 -0.73 -11.56 -4.10
N ARG A 279 -0.50 -10.68 -5.08
CA ARG A 279 0.34 -10.99 -6.25
C ARG A 279 1.83 -11.10 -5.93
N HIS A 280 2.30 -10.41 -4.90
CA HIS A 280 3.69 -10.43 -4.47
C HIS A 280 3.93 -11.47 -3.37
N GLY A 281 2.87 -11.83 -2.62
CA GLY A 281 2.94 -12.69 -1.44
C GLY A 281 3.26 -11.90 -0.17
N LEU A 282 3.39 -12.62 0.94
CA LEU A 282 3.66 -12.08 2.27
C LEU A 282 5.13 -12.26 2.62
N HIS A 283 5.81 -11.16 2.91
CA HIS A 283 7.23 -11.14 3.25
C HIS A 283 7.43 -10.92 4.74
N LEU A 284 8.32 -11.71 5.35
CA LEU A 284 8.64 -11.64 6.77
C LEU A 284 10.05 -11.11 7.04
N LYS A 285 10.87 -10.92 6.01
CA LYS A 285 12.26 -10.46 6.16
C LYS A 285 12.51 -9.23 5.29
N TYR A 286 13.05 -8.20 5.93
CA TYR A 286 13.35 -6.94 5.28
C TYR A 286 14.77 -6.50 5.61
N TYR A 287 15.50 -6.05 4.60
CA TYR A 287 16.84 -5.51 4.74
C TYR A 287 16.85 -4.03 4.37
N MET A 288 17.46 -3.22 5.23
CA MET A 288 17.58 -1.79 5.02
C MET A 288 19.04 -1.36 4.92
N SER A 289 19.28 -0.29 4.15
CA SER A 289 20.54 0.42 4.06
C SER A 289 20.46 1.78 4.76
N PHE A 290 21.60 2.23 5.29
CA PHE A 290 21.74 3.55 5.91
C PHE A 290 23.08 4.20 5.52
N PRO A 291 23.16 5.54 5.50
CA PRO A 291 24.42 6.23 5.38
C PRO A 291 25.37 5.87 6.52
N VAL A 292 26.69 5.88 6.26
CA VAL A 292 27.70 5.54 7.26
C VAL A 292 27.66 6.48 8.47
N ASP A 293 27.51 7.78 8.20
CA ASP A 293 27.56 8.84 9.21
C ASP A 293 26.20 9.15 9.85
N TYR A 294 25.22 8.25 9.66
CA TYR A 294 23.89 8.49 10.21
C TYR A 294 23.89 8.31 11.74
N PRO A 295 23.35 9.27 12.51
CA PRO A 295 23.33 9.17 13.97
C PRO A 295 22.65 7.87 14.44
N ARG A 296 23.36 7.11 15.27
CA ARG A 296 22.89 5.77 15.69
C ARG A 296 21.51 5.81 16.33
N GLU A 297 21.27 6.79 17.20
CA GLU A 297 19.98 6.92 17.87
C GLU A 297 18.83 7.13 16.87
N VAL A 298 19.01 8.00 15.87
CA VAL A 298 17.99 8.25 14.82
C VAL A 298 17.80 7.01 13.96
N LYS A 299 18.89 6.31 13.62
CA LYS A 299 18.83 5.06 12.89
C LYS A 299 18.03 3.99 13.62
N ASP A 300 18.28 3.83 14.92
CA ASP A 300 17.57 2.85 15.75
C ASP A 300 16.05 3.18 15.84
N LYS A 301 15.69 4.46 15.97
CA LYS A 301 14.29 4.92 15.93
C LYS A 301 13.63 4.64 14.57
N ILE A 302 14.30 4.93 13.46
CA ILE A 302 13.79 4.63 12.11
C ILE A 302 13.61 3.12 11.92
N LEU A 303 14.59 2.29 12.33
CA LEU A 303 14.44 0.84 12.25
C LEU A 303 13.28 0.32 13.09
N ALA A 304 13.06 0.88 14.28
CA ALA A 304 11.93 0.52 15.13
C ALA A 304 10.59 0.89 14.45
N ALA A 305 10.50 2.08 13.87
CA ALA A 305 9.32 2.54 13.14
C ALA A 305 9.04 1.63 11.92
N PHE A 306 10.07 1.26 11.15
CA PHE A 306 9.92 0.31 10.04
C PHE A 306 9.49 -1.08 10.51
N ARG A 307 10.04 -1.58 11.63
CA ARG A 307 9.59 -2.86 12.21
C ARG A 307 8.12 -2.83 12.55
N ARG A 308 7.65 -1.77 13.20
CA ARG A 308 6.23 -1.62 13.54
C ARG A 308 5.38 -1.49 12.29
N GLY A 309 5.69 -0.57 11.40
CA GLY A 309 4.90 -0.31 10.19
C GLY A 309 4.78 -1.54 9.30
N LEU A 310 5.89 -2.20 8.97
CA LEU A 310 5.90 -3.41 8.16
C LEU A 310 5.19 -4.58 8.85
N GLN A 311 5.33 -4.75 10.18
CA GLN A 311 4.60 -5.77 10.91
C GLN A 311 3.09 -5.50 10.90
N ARG A 312 2.66 -4.24 11.01
CA ARG A 312 1.25 -3.83 10.95
C ARG A 312 0.63 -4.02 9.56
N SER A 313 1.44 -4.15 8.51
CA SER A 313 0.96 -4.47 7.16
C SER A 313 0.62 -5.95 6.94
N LEU A 314 0.96 -6.83 7.89
CA LEU A 314 0.65 -8.26 7.80
C LEU A 314 -0.81 -8.54 8.17
N PRO A 315 -1.46 -9.54 7.55
CA PRO A 315 -2.82 -9.92 7.91
C PRO A 315 -2.93 -10.44 9.35
N ALA A 316 -3.98 -10.03 10.07
CA ALA A 316 -4.23 -10.46 11.45
C ALA A 316 -4.26 -12.00 11.61
N PRO A 317 -4.87 -12.79 10.70
CA PRO A 317 -4.84 -14.25 10.80
C PRO A 317 -3.45 -14.87 10.68
N LEU A 318 -2.51 -14.20 10.01
CA LEU A 318 -1.12 -14.67 9.94
C LEU A 318 -0.38 -14.40 11.26
N VAL A 319 -0.47 -13.17 11.76
CA VAL A 319 0.25 -12.75 12.97
C VAL A 319 -0.31 -13.38 14.25
N ALA A 320 -1.54 -13.88 14.23
CA ALA A 320 -2.10 -14.70 15.30
C ALA A 320 -1.30 -16.01 15.51
N GLN A 321 -0.58 -16.48 14.50
CA GLN A 321 0.30 -17.63 14.57
C GLN A 321 1.71 -17.16 14.95
N ARG A 322 2.11 -17.41 16.20
CA ARG A 322 3.33 -16.90 16.82
C ARG A 322 4.61 -17.19 16.01
N GLU A 323 4.66 -18.31 15.32
CA GLU A 323 5.82 -18.71 14.51
C GLU A 323 6.18 -17.70 13.42
N TYR A 324 5.16 -17.02 12.81
CA TYR A 324 5.42 -15.99 11.78
C TYR A 324 5.96 -14.71 12.39
N LEU A 325 5.47 -14.33 13.58
CA LEU A 325 6.02 -13.19 14.31
C LEU A 325 7.46 -13.42 14.79
N GLU A 326 7.81 -14.65 15.17
CA GLU A 326 9.18 -15.00 15.54
C GLU A 326 10.14 -14.97 14.34
N ARG A 327 9.64 -15.25 13.14
CA ARG A 327 10.40 -15.16 11.88
C ARG A 327 10.47 -13.76 11.30
N PHE A 328 9.59 -12.84 11.74
CA PHE A 328 9.55 -11.47 11.24
C PHE A 328 10.80 -10.71 11.67
N ALA A 329 11.47 -10.08 10.70
CA ALA A 329 12.71 -9.33 10.94
C ALA A 329 12.85 -8.15 9.96
N VAL A 330 13.24 -7.00 10.50
CA VAL A 330 13.73 -5.85 9.74
C VAL A 330 15.11 -5.50 10.26
N GLU A 331 16.10 -5.58 9.41
CA GLU A 331 17.51 -5.51 9.80
C GLU A 331 18.30 -4.56 8.90
N GLU A 332 19.24 -3.82 9.48
CA GLU A 332 20.29 -3.18 8.70
C GLU A 332 21.26 -4.25 8.18
N ARG A 333 21.51 -4.26 6.87
CA ARG A 333 22.41 -5.24 6.24
C ARG A 333 23.59 -4.63 5.51
N ALA A 334 23.51 -3.37 5.11
CA ALA A 334 24.59 -2.70 4.42
C ALA A 334 24.57 -1.20 4.71
N SER A 335 25.74 -0.57 4.64
CA SER A 335 25.80 0.89 4.45
C SER A 335 25.46 1.23 3.01
N GLU A 336 24.91 2.42 2.76
CA GLU A 336 24.57 2.88 1.41
C GLU A 336 25.76 2.77 0.43
N PRO A 337 26.99 3.21 0.78
CA PRO A 337 28.15 3.03 -0.09
C PRO A 337 28.48 1.56 -0.40
N ALA A 338 28.36 0.67 0.59
CA ALA A 338 28.61 -0.76 0.37
C ALA A 338 27.55 -1.40 -0.52
N ALA A 339 26.28 -1.03 -0.34
CA ALA A 339 25.18 -1.49 -1.20
C ALA A 339 25.36 -1.00 -2.64
N TYR A 340 25.72 0.29 -2.81
CA TYR A 340 26.03 0.86 -4.13
C TYR A 340 27.20 0.13 -4.80
N ALA A 341 28.32 -0.06 -4.08
CA ALA A 341 29.48 -0.76 -4.61
C ALA A 341 29.13 -2.20 -5.05
N ALA A 342 28.37 -2.93 -4.22
CA ALA A 342 27.94 -4.29 -4.55
C ALA A 342 27.09 -4.36 -5.82
N CYS A 343 26.29 -3.34 -6.12
CA CYS A 343 25.49 -3.26 -7.34
C CYS A 343 26.29 -2.76 -8.54
N ALA A 344 27.19 -1.79 -8.33
CA ALA A 344 27.96 -1.17 -9.42
C ALA A 344 29.14 -2.04 -9.91
N MET A 345 29.81 -2.75 -9.01
CA MET A 345 30.98 -3.55 -9.37
C MET A 345 30.74 -4.56 -10.51
N PRO A 346 29.67 -5.39 -10.49
CA PRO A 346 29.42 -6.32 -11.60
C PRO A 346 29.18 -5.59 -12.93
N THR A 347 28.46 -4.46 -12.88
CA THR A 347 28.16 -3.64 -14.07
C THR A 347 29.42 -3.02 -14.68
N LEU A 348 30.40 -2.69 -13.84
CA LEU A 348 31.69 -2.14 -14.25
C LEU A 348 32.75 -3.21 -14.52
N GLY A 349 32.40 -4.49 -14.43
CA GLY A 349 33.33 -5.61 -14.61
C GLY A 349 34.38 -5.72 -13.48
N LEU A 350 34.08 -5.15 -12.32
CA LEU A 350 34.97 -5.17 -11.16
C LEU A 350 34.67 -6.39 -10.25
N SER A 351 35.70 -6.98 -9.66
CA SER A 351 35.58 -8.07 -8.69
C SER A 351 35.83 -7.57 -7.26
N PRO A 352 35.10 -8.08 -6.27
CA PRO A 352 35.37 -7.77 -4.84
C PRO A 352 36.80 -8.13 -4.39
N THR A 353 37.48 -8.99 -5.14
CA THR A 353 38.86 -9.41 -4.90
C THR A 353 39.90 -8.50 -5.55
N ASP A 354 39.49 -7.55 -6.39
CA ASP A 354 40.38 -6.61 -7.03
C ASP A 354 40.76 -5.49 -6.05
N ARG A 355 41.98 -5.58 -5.49
CA ARG A 355 42.50 -4.62 -4.51
C ARG A 355 42.66 -3.19 -5.06
N LYS A 356 42.56 -2.98 -6.36
CA LYS A 356 42.67 -1.65 -6.99
C LYS A 356 41.36 -0.88 -7.00
N SER A 357 40.26 -1.51 -6.67
CA SER A 357 38.91 -0.91 -6.68
C SER A 357 38.45 -0.40 -5.31
N VAL A 358 39.32 -0.43 -4.29
CA VAL A 358 39.02 0.05 -2.94
C VAL A 358 39.94 1.24 -2.63
N VAL A 359 39.57 2.43 -3.13
CA VAL A 359 40.06 3.73 -2.64
C VAL A 359 38.84 4.65 -2.55
#